data_aab482a32c06cfcfffb9c86bbcb63ed4
#
_entry.id   aab482a32c06cfcfffb9c86bbcb63ed4
#
_cell.length_a   1.000
_cell.length_b   1.000
_cell.length_c   1.000
_cell.angle_alpha   90.00
_cell.angle_beta   90.00
_cell.angle_gamma   90.00
#
_symmetry.space_group_name_H-M   'P 1'
#
loop_
_entity.id
_entity.type
_entity.pdbx_description
1 polymer ?
#
loop_
_entity_poly.entity_id
_entity_poly.type
_entity_poly.pdbx_seq_one_letter_code
_entity_poly.pdbx_strand_id
1 'polypeptide(L)'
;MDTVFYNGVIHTMAGRTVSALAVQNGRIALAGTDEAALALADAHTKKIDLGGRCVLPGFTDSHMHILQTGMVCHRLDLRGVTSLQEIIDRGQDYVKHADLAPGEWIIGYGFDHNRFDPPTLPDGATAEAISSDLPVILDRVCGHIGAANHKAFELAGYDENTVIPGGELDKDEHGHLNGIIREAALDQIKRSSPRQTKEQVIARIQEIGTQLAAAGLTSVHSDDVGMEGTKWPILKEAFADMEAENRCPVRLWEEWEAPRPADLQWVLAQPLRSGQGSDWLKVGNIKLISDGSLGARTAYLREDYSDDPGNRGIAVYTQEAMDEMVSLCHAAGLQVACHAIGDGACEEFVNAVEKAMIRDPKPLCHRVVHCQFGDEALYRRMAALGMGADIQPAFVPSDAPLLPSRVGAERAKTSYAWKTLLDLGVVLGGGSDTPVEDLFPLWGIHCAVNRPASHTDNTPFLPEQALTVEEAVALYTTGPARLAGAEQDLGTLEAGKWADLVVLDQDIFTVPKETIKDIPIALTMVGGRVSFAGEAFA
;
A
#
# COMPACT_ATOMS: atom_id res chain seq x y z
N MET A 1 -32.97 11.94 9.90
CA MET A 1 -31.60 11.89 9.38
C MET A 1 -30.64 11.69 10.53
N ASP A 2 -29.55 10.97 10.29
CA ASP A 2 -28.52 10.81 11.31
C ASP A 2 -27.66 12.07 11.43
N THR A 3 -27.19 12.56 10.26
CA THR A 3 -26.34 13.75 10.17
C THR A 3 -26.72 14.59 8.96
N VAL A 4 -26.66 15.92 9.10
CA VAL A 4 -26.75 16.89 8.01
C VAL A 4 -25.52 17.79 8.06
N PHE A 5 -24.75 17.81 6.98
CA PHE A 5 -23.69 18.79 6.71
C PHE A 5 -24.27 19.91 5.87
N TYR A 6 -23.96 21.16 6.21
CA TYR A 6 -24.44 22.35 5.49
C TYR A 6 -23.37 23.45 5.47
N ASN A 7 -23.61 24.50 4.66
CA ASN A 7 -22.71 25.65 4.54
C ASN A 7 -21.29 25.23 4.11
N GLY A 8 -21.16 24.32 3.12
CA GLY A 8 -19.89 23.83 2.62
C GLY A 8 -19.69 24.02 1.13
N VAL A 9 -18.50 23.69 0.65
CA VAL A 9 -18.16 23.52 -0.76
C VAL A 9 -17.95 22.01 -1.00
N ILE A 10 -18.97 21.33 -1.49
CA ILE A 10 -18.98 19.87 -1.58
C ILE A 10 -18.82 19.45 -3.04
N HIS A 11 -17.61 18.99 -3.39
CA HIS A 11 -17.31 18.43 -4.70
C HIS A 11 -17.72 16.97 -4.72
N THR A 12 -18.82 16.66 -5.38
CA THR A 12 -19.37 15.30 -5.39
C THR A 12 -18.53 14.30 -6.17
N MET A 13 -17.55 14.74 -6.95
CA MET A 13 -16.78 13.96 -7.95
C MET A 13 -17.69 13.24 -8.98
N ALA A 14 -18.95 13.71 -9.12
CA ALA A 14 -19.96 13.30 -10.11
C ALA A 14 -20.38 14.49 -11.00
N GLY A 15 -19.46 15.43 -11.25
CA GLY A 15 -19.70 16.59 -12.11
C GLY A 15 -20.56 17.70 -11.48
N ARG A 16 -20.77 17.69 -10.15
CA ARG A 16 -21.54 18.71 -9.42
C ARG A 16 -20.85 19.17 -8.16
N THR A 17 -21.01 20.45 -7.84
CA THR A 17 -20.70 21.01 -6.52
C THR A 17 -22.00 21.38 -5.84
N VAL A 18 -22.16 21.03 -4.56
CA VAL A 18 -23.35 21.29 -3.74
C VAL A 18 -22.95 21.92 -2.41
N SER A 19 -23.91 22.42 -1.61
CA SER A 19 -23.58 23.06 -0.33
C SER A 19 -23.87 22.19 0.89
N ALA A 20 -24.65 21.10 0.72
CA ALA A 20 -25.07 20.25 1.83
C ALA A 20 -25.17 18.76 1.46
N LEU A 21 -25.01 17.92 2.50
CA LEU A 21 -25.30 16.48 2.46
C LEU A 21 -26.23 16.10 3.62
N ALA A 22 -27.17 15.18 3.37
CA ALA A 22 -27.90 14.50 4.43
C ALA A 22 -27.52 13.01 4.43
N VAL A 23 -27.23 12.47 5.61
CA VAL A 23 -26.80 11.09 5.82
C VAL A 23 -27.86 10.35 6.64
N GLN A 24 -28.19 9.13 6.21
CA GLN A 24 -29.08 8.23 6.93
C GLN A 24 -28.62 6.78 6.78
N ASN A 25 -28.56 6.06 7.90
CA ASN A 25 -28.14 4.64 7.95
C ASN A 25 -26.79 4.40 7.23
N GLY A 26 -25.83 5.32 7.44
CA GLY A 26 -24.50 5.22 6.85
C GLY A 26 -24.42 5.56 5.36
N ARG A 27 -25.54 5.94 4.72
CA ARG A 27 -25.58 6.28 3.29
C ARG A 27 -26.00 7.73 3.08
N ILE A 28 -25.59 8.29 1.95
CA ILE A 28 -26.00 9.63 1.51
C ILE A 28 -27.47 9.56 1.08
N ALA A 29 -28.32 10.27 1.79
CA ALA A 29 -29.75 10.39 1.45
C ALA A 29 -30.00 11.56 0.47
N LEU A 30 -29.20 12.63 0.59
CA LEU A 30 -29.28 13.81 -0.27
C LEU A 30 -27.91 14.45 -0.43
N ALA A 31 -27.59 14.86 -1.66
CA ALA A 31 -26.54 15.84 -1.98
C ALA A 31 -27.22 17.02 -2.70
N GLY A 32 -27.26 18.20 -2.05
CA GLY A 32 -28.07 19.31 -2.55
C GLY A 32 -27.78 20.66 -1.87
N THR A 33 -28.83 21.47 -1.72
CA THR A 33 -28.73 22.78 -1.06
C THR A 33 -28.92 22.66 0.45
N ASP A 34 -28.49 23.69 1.18
CA ASP A 34 -28.64 23.80 2.63
C ASP A 34 -30.11 23.68 3.04
N GLU A 35 -31.01 24.40 2.33
CA GLU A 35 -32.45 24.41 2.64
C GLU A 35 -33.02 22.96 2.48
N ALA A 36 -32.65 22.28 1.41
CA ALA A 36 -33.16 20.94 1.15
C ALA A 36 -32.67 19.93 2.19
N ALA A 37 -31.39 19.99 2.56
CA ALA A 37 -30.82 19.09 3.55
C ALA A 37 -31.33 19.38 4.97
N LEU A 38 -31.39 20.66 5.37
CA LEU A 38 -31.90 21.07 6.69
C LEU A 38 -33.40 20.78 6.85
N ALA A 39 -34.19 20.81 5.78
CA ALA A 39 -35.60 20.43 5.80
C ALA A 39 -35.84 18.94 6.14
N LEU A 40 -34.84 18.08 5.93
CA LEU A 40 -34.89 16.67 6.29
C LEU A 40 -34.50 16.40 7.76
N ALA A 41 -33.92 17.39 8.43
CA ALA A 41 -33.43 17.27 9.80
C ALA A 41 -34.58 17.34 10.81
N ASP A 42 -34.48 16.53 11.86
CA ASP A 42 -35.38 16.55 13.03
C ASP A 42 -34.61 16.90 14.32
N ALA A 43 -35.26 16.72 15.49
CA ALA A 43 -34.65 17.02 16.79
C ALA A 43 -33.48 16.08 17.17
N HIS A 44 -33.35 14.94 16.52
CA HIS A 44 -32.28 13.95 16.78
C HIS A 44 -31.16 14.03 15.76
N THR A 45 -31.36 14.78 14.68
CA THR A 45 -30.37 14.92 13.60
C THR A 45 -29.17 15.76 14.06
N LYS A 46 -27.94 15.18 13.95
CA LYS A 46 -26.72 15.94 14.15
C LYS A 46 -26.52 16.92 12.98
N LYS A 47 -26.42 18.21 13.28
CA LYS A 47 -26.19 19.26 12.29
C LYS A 47 -24.76 19.75 12.39
N ILE A 48 -24.01 19.66 11.30
CA ILE A 48 -22.59 20.05 11.21
C ILE A 48 -22.48 21.22 10.23
N ASP A 49 -22.13 22.40 10.76
CA ASP A 49 -21.80 23.56 9.95
C ASP A 49 -20.36 23.42 9.42
N LEU A 50 -20.22 23.35 8.12
CA LEU A 50 -18.92 23.22 7.46
C LEU A 50 -18.15 24.54 7.42
N GLY A 51 -18.82 25.69 7.62
CA GLY A 51 -18.18 27.02 7.63
C GLY A 51 -17.42 27.32 6.33
N GLY A 52 -17.92 26.88 5.20
CA GLY A 52 -17.29 27.07 3.88
C GLY A 52 -16.19 26.06 3.53
N ARG A 53 -15.95 25.04 4.36
CA ARG A 53 -14.93 24.02 4.12
C ARG A 53 -15.25 23.13 2.93
N CYS A 54 -14.19 22.59 2.34
CA CYS A 54 -14.27 21.67 1.21
C CYS A 54 -14.60 20.25 1.67
N VAL A 55 -15.52 19.57 0.97
CA VAL A 55 -15.84 18.15 1.19
C VAL A 55 -15.62 17.38 -0.10
N LEU A 56 -14.96 16.23 0.04
CA LEU A 56 -14.71 15.26 -1.02
C LEU A 56 -15.24 13.88 -0.61
N PRO A 57 -15.44 12.94 -1.55
CA PRO A 57 -15.52 11.54 -1.19
C PRO A 57 -14.30 11.16 -0.35
N GLY A 58 -14.48 10.28 0.62
CA GLY A 58 -13.38 9.76 1.41
C GLY A 58 -12.28 9.19 0.52
N PHE A 59 -11.04 9.46 0.88
CA PHE A 59 -9.91 8.97 0.09
C PHE A 59 -9.80 7.45 0.18
N THR A 60 -9.30 6.86 -0.90
CA THR A 60 -8.94 5.44 -0.99
C THR A 60 -7.48 5.34 -1.40
N ASP A 61 -6.68 4.61 -0.64
CA ASP A 61 -5.36 4.16 -1.06
C ASP A 61 -5.52 2.88 -1.89
N SER A 62 -5.10 2.90 -3.16
CA SER A 62 -5.36 1.79 -4.08
C SER A 62 -4.32 0.67 -4.00
N HIS A 63 -3.23 0.88 -3.27
CA HIS A 63 -2.20 -0.14 -3.02
C HIS A 63 -1.33 0.23 -1.82
N MET A 64 -1.46 -0.54 -0.75
CA MET A 64 -0.67 -0.44 0.48
C MET A 64 -0.56 -1.81 1.17
N HIS A 65 0.14 -1.85 2.32
CA HIS A 65 0.27 -3.02 3.18
C HIS A 65 -0.18 -2.66 4.60
N ILE A 66 -1.50 -2.74 4.88
CA ILE A 66 -2.08 -2.22 6.13
C ILE A 66 -1.53 -2.94 7.37
N LEU A 67 -1.43 -4.28 7.34
CA LEU A 67 -0.91 -5.04 8.47
C LEU A 67 0.60 -4.88 8.63
N GLN A 68 1.35 -4.85 7.50
CA GLN A 68 2.78 -4.59 7.54
C GLN A 68 3.07 -3.19 8.10
N THR A 69 2.31 -2.17 7.70
CA THR A 69 2.42 -0.81 8.23
C THR A 69 2.15 -0.79 9.74
N GLY A 70 1.08 -1.45 10.19
CA GLY A 70 0.81 -1.61 11.62
C GLY A 70 1.91 -2.36 12.37
N MET A 71 2.57 -3.34 11.73
CA MET A 71 3.69 -4.04 12.33
C MET A 71 4.96 -3.18 12.41
N VAL A 72 5.25 -2.39 11.36
CA VAL A 72 6.42 -1.49 11.35
C VAL A 72 6.34 -0.46 12.47
N CYS A 73 5.15 0.02 12.82
CA CYS A 73 4.94 0.91 13.97
C CYS A 73 5.34 0.26 15.32
N HIS A 74 5.32 -1.07 15.39
CA HIS A 74 5.71 -1.87 16.56
C HIS A 74 7.06 -2.57 16.42
N ARG A 75 7.82 -2.28 15.36
CA ARG A 75 9.18 -2.79 15.18
C ARG A 75 10.20 -1.80 15.71
N LEU A 76 11.33 -2.33 16.13
CA LEU A 76 12.48 -1.51 16.50
C LEU A 76 13.05 -0.80 15.25
N ASP A 77 12.83 0.51 15.14
CA ASP A 77 13.35 1.31 14.03
C ASP A 77 14.85 1.58 14.19
N LEU A 78 15.63 1.00 13.29
CA LEU A 78 17.07 1.16 13.22
C LEU A 78 17.54 2.02 12.05
N ARG A 79 16.62 2.69 11.36
CA ARG A 79 16.99 3.61 10.28
C ARG A 79 17.79 4.78 10.83
N GLY A 80 18.85 5.12 10.13
CA GLY A 80 19.70 6.25 10.48
C GLY A 80 20.71 6.00 11.60
N VAL A 81 20.75 4.82 12.24
CA VAL A 81 21.79 4.48 13.21
C VAL A 81 23.18 4.54 12.57
N THR A 82 24.18 4.91 13.37
CA THR A 82 25.56 5.12 12.92
C THR A 82 26.59 4.26 13.65
N SER A 83 26.15 3.40 14.60
CA SER A 83 27.02 2.50 15.34
C SER A 83 26.28 1.30 15.90
N LEU A 84 27.02 0.22 16.26
CA LEU A 84 26.48 -0.92 16.98
C LEU A 84 25.90 -0.52 18.35
N GLN A 85 26.55 0.42 19.05
CA GLN A 85 26.07 0.89 20.35
C GLN A 85 24.70 1.57 20.22
N GLU A 86 24.49 2.37 19.17
CA GLU A 86 23.19 3.00 18.93
C GLU A 86 22.09 1.98 18.63
N ILE A 87 22.41 0.87 17.94
CA ILE A 87 21.48 -0.26 17.77
C ILE A 87 21.08 -0.83 19.14
N ILE A 88 22.07 -1.10 20.00
CA ILE A 88 21.84 -1.67 21.32
C ILE A 88 21.00 -0.73 22.18
N ASP A 89 21.36 0.55 22.21
CA ASP A 89 20.68 1.56 23.03
C ASP A 89 19.21 1.71 22.62
N ARG A 90 18.94 1.82 21.29
CA ARG A 90 17.56 1.87 20.77
C ARG A 90 16.79 0.58 21.05
N GLY A 91 17.44 -0.58 20.90
CA GLY A 91 16.86 -1.86 21.20
C GLY A 91 16.46 -2.02 22.66
N GLN A 92 17.34 -1.65 23.58
CA GLN A 92 17.07 -1.68 25.02
C GLN A 92 15.99 -0.68 25.43
N ASP A 93 15.95 0.49 24.81
CA ASP A 93 14.89 1.48 25.03
C ASP A 93 13.54 0.97 24.52
N TYR A 94 13.52 0.34 23.35
CA TYR A 94 12.35 -0.33 22.81
C TYR A 94 11.81 -1.41 23.77
N VAL A 95 12.66 -2.31 24.28
CA VAL A 95 12.27 -3.36 25.23
C VAL A 95 11.65 -2.80 26.52
N LYS A 96 12.10 -1.62 26.97
CA LYS A 96 11.57 -0.97 28.18
C LYS A 96 10.18 -0.37 28.00
N HIS A 97 9.86 0.09 26.78
CA HIS A 97 8.65 0.87 26.52
C HIS A 97 7.61 0.11 25.70
N ALA A 98 8.01 -0.92 24.95
CA ALA A 98 7.08 -1.78 24.23
C ALA A 98 6.37 -2.75 25.19
N ASP A 99 5.06 -2.90 25.03
CA ASP A 99 4.26 -3.87 25.79
C ASP A 99 4.40 -5.26 25.14
N LEU A 100 5.58 -5.86 25.30
CA LEU A 100 5.92 -7.14 24.69
C LEU A 100 5.33 -8.31 25.47
N ALA A 101 4.58 -9.15 24.79
CA ALA A 101 4.09 -10.39 25.34
C ALA A 101 5.23 -11.41 25.54
N PRO A 102 5.12 -12.35 26.51
CA PRO A 102 6.10 -13.41 26.69
C PRO A 102 6.31 -14.22 25.40
N GLY A 103 7.56 -14.30 24.93
CA GLY A 103 7.91 -15.01 23.68
C GLY A 103 7.67 -14.20 22.40
N GLU A 104 7.32 -12.94 22.51
CA GLU A 104 7.23 -12.04 21.36
C GLU A 104 8.62 -11.74 20.79
N TRP A 105 8.68 -11.65 19.46
CA TRP A 105 9.95 -11.43 18.76
C TRP A 105 10.21 -9.93 18.60
N ILE A 106 11.43 -9.51 18.93
CA ILE A 106 11.93 -8.19 18.65
C ILE A 106 12.52 -8.19 17.24
N ILE A 107 11.89 -7.47 16.32
CA ILE A 107 12.37 -7.35 14.94
C ILE A 107 12.80 -5.90 14.72
N GLY A 108 14.11 -5.68 14.68
CA GLY A 108 14.71 -4.39 14.32
C GLY A 108 14.96 -4.35 12.81
N TYR A 109 14.67 -3.22 12.17
CA TYR A 109 14.82 -3.08 10.72
C TYR A 109 15.50 -1.79 10.32
N GLY A 110 16.18 -1.82 9.17
CA GLY A 110 16.61 -0.62 8.47
C GLY A 110 18.01 -0.11 8.82
N PHE A 111 18.83 -0.85 9.60
CA PHE A 111 20.21 -0.46 9.80
C PHE A 111 21.01 -0.55 8.48
N ASP A 112 22.00 0.34 8.32
CA ASP A 112 22.99 0.27 7.25
C ASP A 112 24.39 0.40 7.85
N HIS A 113 25.08 -0.74 8.00
CA HIS A 113 26.42 -0.80 8.57
C HIS A 113 27.47 -0.03 7.77
N ASN A 114 27.22 0.31 6.50
CA ASN A 114 28.12 1.16 5.72
C ASN A 114 28.19 2.61 6.25
N ARG A 115 27.24 2.99 7.12
CA ARG A 115 27.22 4.29 7.80
C ARG A 115 28.01 4.29 9.12
N PHE A 116 28.51 3.12 9.54
CA PHE A 116 29.27 2.99 10.79
C PHE A 116 30.76 3.28 10.55
N ASP A 117 31.44 3.73 11.59
CA ASP A 117 32.89 3.97 11.56
C ASP A 117 33.57 3.22 12.72
N PRO A 118 34.30 2.10 12.43
CA PRO A 118 34.44 1.42 11.14
C PRO A 118 33.16 0.67 10.71
N PRO A 119 32.96 0.43 9.39
CA PRO A 119 31.86 -0.38 8.92
C PRO A 119 31.89 -1.79 9.52
N THR A 120 30.89 -2.11 10.36
CA THR A 120 30.83 -3.37 11.11
C THR A 120 29.42 -3.91 11.08
N LEU A 121 29.20 -5.14 10.61
CA LEU A 121 27.90 -5.79 10.67
C LEU A 121 27.53 -6.09 12.14
N PRO A 122 26.29 -5.83 12.55
CA PRO A 122 25.73 -6.41 13.77
C PRO A 122 25.80 -7.94 13.70
N ASP A 123 26.06 -8.56 14.82
CA ASP A 123 26.16 -9.99 15.00
C ASP A 123 25.21 -10.51 16.11
N GLY A 124 25.31 -11.78 16.46
CA GLY A 124 24.54 -12.38 17.54
C GLY A 124 24.79 -11.71 18.89
N ALA A 125 26.01 -11.26 19.16
CA ALA A 125 26.33 -10.56 20.41
C ALA A 125 25.66 -9.19 20.48
N THR A 126 25.56 -8.49 19.36
CA THR A 126 24.82 -7.22 19.26
C THR A 126 23.32 -7.43 19.54
N ALA A 127 22.70 -8.47 18.95
CA ALA A 127 21.31 -8.82 19.18
C ALA A 127 21.07 -9.30 20.63
N GLU A 128 22.00 -10.07 21.19
CA GLU A 128 21.98 -10.54 22.58
C GLU A 128 22.03 -9.40 23.60
N ALA A 129 22.80 -8.35 23.30
CA ALA A 129 22.89 -7.16 24.14
C ALA A 129 21.58 -6.36 24.22
N ILE A 130 20.69 -6.51 23.25
CA ILE A 130 19.33 -5.94 23.29
C ILE A 130 18.46 -6.72 24.26
N SER A 131 18.39 -8.05 24.09
CA SER A 131 17.68 -8.96 24.98
C SER A 131 18.26 -10.36 24.88
N SER A 132 18.53 -11.00 26.05
CA SER A 132 18.88 -12.42 26.16
C SER A 132 17.65 -13.32 26.34
N ASP A 133 16.53 -12.76 26.78
CA ASP A 133 15.34 -13.51 27.17
C ASP A 133 14.29 -13.59 26.04
N LEU A 134 14.28 -12.59 25.16
CA LEU A 134 13.40 -12.52 24.00
C LEU A 134 14.18 -12.79 22.70
N PRO A 135 13.56 -13.44 21.70
CA PRO A 135 14.17 -13.60 20.39
C PRO A 135 14.32 -12.25 19.68
N VAL A 136 15.53 -11.95 19.21
CA VAL A 136 15.88 -10.70 18.53
C VAL A 136 16.37 -10.99 17.12
N ILE A 137 15.82 -10.31 16.15
CA ILE A 137 16.31 -10.25 14.75
C ILE A 137 16.58 -8.79 14.41
N LEU A 138 17.74 -8.52 13.82
CA LEU A 138 18.13 -7.22 13.28
C LEU A 138 18.23 -7.35 11.77
N ASP A 139 17.42 -6.60 11.04
CA ASP A 139 17.32 -6.67 9.58
C ASP A 139 17.99 -5.46 8.94
N ARG A 140 18.89 -5.70 8.00
CA ARG A 140 19.55 -4.63 7.27
C ARG A 140 18.59 -4.00 6.26
N VAL A 141 18.80 -2.72 5.95
CA VAL A 141 18.02 -1.95 4.97
C VAL A 141 17.79 -2.66 3.61
N CYS A 142 18.69 -3.57 3.22
CA CYS A 142 18.52 -4.34 1.97
C CYS A 142 17.62 -5.58 2.10
N GLY A 143 17.26 -6.01 3.31
CA GLY A 143 16.47 -7.22 3.55
C GLY A 143 17.18 -8.56 3.33
N HIS A 144 18.45 -8.56 2.89
CA HIS A 144 19.20 -9.78 2.52
C HIS A 144 20.21 -10.23 3.59
N ILE A 145 20.53 -9.40 4.55
CA ILE A 145 21.49 -9.69 5.65
C ILE A 145 20.88 -9.19 6.95
N GLY A 146 20.98 -10.00 7.98
CA GLY A 146 20.55 -9.66 9.32
C GLY A 146 21.40 -10.32 10.38
N ALA A 147 21.06 -10.07 11.64
CA ALA A 147 21.63 -10.73 12.79
C ALA A 147 20.53 -11.23 13.73
N ALA A 148 20.79 -12.33 14.44
CA ALA A 148 19.86 -12.87 15.41
C ALA A 148 20.60 -13.36 16.67
N ASN A 149 19.91 -13.25 17.82
CA ASN A 149 20.43 -13.80 19.07
C ASN A 149 20.23 -15.32 19.18
N HIS A 150 20.82 -15.93 20.20
CA HIS A 150 20.70 -17.38 20.40
C HIS A 150 19.26 -17.81 20.62
N LYS A 151 18.43 -17.00 21.25
CA LYS A 151 17.02 -17.30 21.51
C LYS A 151 16.19 -17.40 20.23
N ALA A 152 16.46 -16.57 19.25
CA ALA A 152 15.83 -16.66 17.93
C ALA A 152 16.26 -17.95 17.20
N PHE A 153 17.55 -18.33 17.27
CA PHE A 153 18.03 -19.61 16.69
C PHE A 153 17.42 -20.81 17.37
N GLU A 154 17.34 -20.82 18.72
CA GLU A 154 16.71 -21.88 19.49
C GLU A 154 15.26 -22.12 19.01
N LEU A 155 14.46 -21.04 18.93
CA LEU A 155 13.06 -21.11 18.53
C LEU A 155 12.88 -21.48 17.04
N ALA A 156 13.81 -21.10 16.18
CA ALA A 156 13.83 -21.48 14.77
C ALA A 156 14.32 -22.92 14.54
N GLY A 157 14.91 -23.55 15.57
CA GLY A 157 15.51 -24.89 15.47
C GLY A 157 16.82 -24.90 14.68
N TYR A 158 17.60 -23.81 14.71
CA TYR A 158 18.87 -23.68 14.00
C TYR A 158 20.03 -24.06 14.91
N ASP A 159 20.94 -24.84 14.36
CA ASP A 159 22.22 -25.23 14.98
C ASP A 159 23.36 -25.15 13.95
N GLU A 160 24.55 -25.49 14.39
CA GLU A 160 25.76 -25.49 13.55
C GLU A 160 25.69 -26.43 12.34
N ASN A 161 24.77 -27.38 12.33
CA ASN A 161 24.58 -28.34 11.23
C ASN A 161 23.44 -27.96 10.29
N THR A 162 22.70 -26.91 10.62
CA THR A 162 21.57 -26.44 9.84
C THR A 162 22.02 -25.97 8.46
N VAL A 163 21.41 -26.53 7.41
CA VAL A 163 21.64 -26.15 6.01
C VAL A 163 20.33 -25.66 5.41
N ILE A 164 20.34 -24.43 4.91
CA ILE A 164 19.17 -23.80 4.30
C ILE A 164 19.47 -23.56 2.82
N PRO A 165 18.75 -24.20 1.89
CA PRO A 165 18.94 -23.97 0.47
C PRO A 165 18.74 -22.49 0.11
N GLY A 166 19.75 -21.88 -0.52
CA GLY A 166 19.73 -20.47 -0.89
C GLY A 166 19.95 -19.48 0.26
N GLY A 167 20.30 -19.95 1.45
CA GLY A 167 20.63 -19.13 2.62
C GLY A 167 21.94 -19.53 3.28
N GLU A 168 22.49 -18.64 4.07
CA GLU A 168 23.75 -18.85 4.80
C GLU A 168 23.63 -18.44 6.26
N LEU A 169 24.22 -19.22 7.15
CA LEU A 169 24.43 -18.95 8.57
C LEU A 169 25.91 -18.80 8.80
N ASP A 170 26.37 -17.58 9.12
CA ASP A 170 27.78 -17.31 9.31
C ASP A 170 28.29 -17.97 10.61
N LYS A 171 29.55 -18.39 10.61
CA LYS A 171 30.19 -19.06 11.75
C LYS A 171 31.47 -18.35 12.14
N ASP A 172 31.82 -18.47 13.42
CA ASP A 172 33.11 -18.03 13.95
C ASP A 172 34.25 -18.97 13.56
N GLU A 173 35.47 -18.67 13.98
CA GLU A 173 36.67 -19.47 13.73
C GLU A 173 36.65 -20.88 14.39
N HIS A 174 35.73 -21.10 15.33
CA HIS A 174 35.52 -22.36 16.02
C HIS A 174 34.36 -23.17 15.44
N GLY A 175 33.65 -22.62 14.45
CA GLY A 175 32.53 -23.28 13.76
C GLY A 175 31.19 -23.09 14.46
N HIS A 176 31.08 -22.20 15.49
CA HIS A 176 29.82 -21.84 16.11
C HIS A 176 29.13 -20.73 15.33
N LEU A 177 27.78 -20.74 15.36
CA LEU A 177 27.00 -19.67 14.75
C LEU A 177 27.34 -18.32 15.40
N ASN A 178 27.75 -17.33 14.60
CA ASN A 178 28.08 -15.99 15.08
C ASN A 178 26.89 -15.02 15.09
N GLY A 179 25.72 -15.49 14.64
CA GLY A 179 24.49 -14.72 14.64
C GLY A 179 24.18 -13.99 13.34
N ILE A 180 25.12 -13.88 12.40
CA ILE A 180 24.86 -13.27 11.08
C ILE A 180 24.15 -14.26 10.19
N ILE A 181 23.08 -13.79 9.52
CA ILE A 181 22.17 -14.59 8.70
C ILE A 181 22.01 -13.90 7.34
N ARG A 182 21.98 -14.72 6.25
CA ARG A 182 21.92 -14.19 4.89
C ARG A 182 20.82 -14.88 4.07
N GLU A 183 20.23 -14.10 3.15
CA GLU A 183 19.31 -14.56 2.11
C GLU A 183 18.14 -15.41 2.66
N ALA A 184 17.85 -16.55 2.04
CA ALA A 184 16.75 -17.43 2.42
C ALA A 184 16.77 -17.86 3.91
N ALA A 185 17.93 -17.84 4.58
CA ALA A 185 18.03 -18.14 6.01
C ALA A 185 17.39 -17.04 6.86
N LEU A 186 17.56 -15.76 6.47
CA LEU A 186 16.93 -14.63 7.13
C LEU A 186 15.40 -14.66 6.96
N ASP A 187 14.91 -14.96 5.77
CA ASP A 187 13.48 -15.10 5.53
C ASP A 187 12.87 -16.27 6.30
N GLN A 188 13.59 -17.39 6.36
CA GLN A 188 13.07 -18.56 7.05
C GLN A 188 13.02 -18.36 8.57
N ILE A 189 14.01 -17.69 9.18
CA ILE A 189 13.98 -17.41 10.63
C ILE A 189 12.85 -16.44 10.98
N LYS A 190 12.59 -15.42 10.14
CA LYS A 190 11.43 -14.52 10.31
C LYS A 190 10.10 -15.27 10.31
N ARG A 191 9.96 -16.29 9.47
CA ARG A 191 8.77 -17.17 9.41
C ARG A 191 8.59 -18.06 10.65
N SER A 192 9.62 -18.18 11.48
CA SER A 192 9.56 -18.92 12.75
C SER A 192 8.96 -18.10 13.89
N SER A 193 8.80 -16.77 13.68
CA SER A 193 8.08 -15.93 14.64
C SER A 193 6.62 -16.38 14.76
N PRO A 194 6.00 -16.25 15.94
CA PRO A 194 4.60 -16.62 16.15
C PRO A 194 3.70 -15.91 15.15
N ARG A 195 2.74 -16.67 14.60
CA ARG A 195 1.71 -16.06 13.74
C ARG A 195 0.85 -15.13 14.56
N GLN A 196 0.41 -14.06 13.94
CA GLN A 196 -0.49 -13.10 14.55
C GLN A 196 -1.80 -13.78 15.00
N THR A 197 -2.23 -13.49 16.23
CA THR A 197 -3.56 -13.87 16.69
C THR A 197 -4.60 -12.89 16.10
N LYS A 198 -5.87 -13.29 16.15
CA LYS A 198 -6.98 -12.43 15.73
C LYS A 198 -6.99 -11.09 16.52
N GLU A 199 -6.73 -11.16 17.82
CA GLU A 199 -6.70 -9.99 18.70
C GLU A 199 -5.56 -9.03 18.32
N GLN A 200 -4.39 -9.54 17.97
CA GLN A 200 -3.28 -8.73 17.46
C GLN A 200 -3.60 -8.09 16.12
N VAL A 201 -4.23 -8.81 15.20
CA VAL A 201 -4.70 -8.26 13.91
C VAL A 201 -5.71 -7.14 14.15
N ILE A 202 -6.69 -7.33 15.05
CA ILE A 202 -7.66 -6.30 15.41
C ILE A 202 -6.96 -5.06 15.98
N ALA A 203 -6.06 -5.24 16.94
CA ALA A 203 -5.35 -4.13 17.58
C ALA A 203 -4.56 -3.31 16.55
N ARG A 204 -3.85 -3.97 15.64
CA ARG A 204 -3.07 -3.31 14.57
C ARG A 204 -3.95 -2.55 13.60
N ILE A 205 -5.05 -3.16 13.13
CA ILE A 205 -6.00 -2.48 12.23
C ILE A 205 -6.63 -1.27 12.91
N GLN A 206 -6.94 -1.33 14.21
CA GLN A 206 -7.49 -0.21 14.96
C GLN A 206 -6.48 0.93 15.11
N GLU A 207 -5.24 0.61 15.37
CA GLU A 207 -4.17 1.59 15.53
C GLU A 207 -3.85 2.31 14.22
N ILE A 208 -3.54 1.55 13.16
CA ILE A 208 -3.28 2.15 11.84
C ILE A 208 -4.53 2.88 11.32
N GLY A 209 -5.72 2.36 11.62
CA GLY A 209 -6.99 2.98 11.27
C GLY A 209 -7.15 4.39 11.82
N THR A 210 -6.56 4.70 12.97
CA THR A 210 -6.53 6.07 13.51
C THR A 210 -5.68 7.00 12.63
N GLN A 211 -4.55 6.52 12.13
CA GLN A 211 -3.68 7.29 11.24
C GLN A 211 -4.33 7.46 9.86
N LEU A 212 -4.94 6.39 9.33
CA LEU A 212 -5.67 6.43 8.06
C LEU A 212 -6.82 7.45 8.12
N ALA A 213 -7.60 7.44 9.21
CA ALA A 213 -8.68 8.40 9.40
C ALA A 213 -8.16 9.84 9.49
N ALA A 214 -7.04 10.08 10.19
CA ALA A 214 -6.41 11.41 10.26
C ALA A 214 -5.88 11.89 8.90
N ALA A 215 -5.55 10.95 7.98
CA ALA A 215 -5.14 11.23 6.61
C ALA A 215 -6.33 11.36 5.63
N GLY A 216 -7.58 11.20 6.09
CA GLY A 216 -8.78 11.31 5.24
C GLY A 216 -9.13 10.01 4.51
N LEU A 217 -8.45 8.90 4.80
CA LEU A 217 -8.68 7.60 4.19
C LEU A 217 -9.91 6.92 4.82
N THR A 218 -10.80 6.43 3.97
CA THR A 218 -12.00 5.67 4.35
C THR A 218 -11.99 4.25 3.81
N SER A 219 -11.09 3.99 2.86
CA SER A 219 -10.95 2.71 2.17
C SER A 219 -9.49 2.48 1.79
N VAL A 220 -9.07 1.22 1.74
CA VAL A 220 -7.74 0.80 1.30
C VAL A 220 -7.80 -0.51 0.51
N HIS A 221 -6.94 -0.67 -0.49
CA HIS A 221 -6.63 -1.95 -1.11
C HIS A 221 -5.26 -2.39 -0.59
N SER A 222 -5.18 -3.58 -0.04
CA SER A 222 -3.98 -4.03 0.68
C SER A 222 -3.68 -5.48 0.39
N ASP A 223 -2.41 -5.85 0.28
CA ASP A 223 -1.96 -7.22 0.05
C ASP A 223 -1.21 -7.77 1.27
N ASP A 224 -1.95 -8.23 2.25
CA ASP A 224 -1.40 -8.76 3.50
C ASP A 224 -1.61 -10.27 3.65
N VAL A 225 -2.58 -10.87 2.92
CA VAL A 225 -2.85 -12.30 2.97
C VAL A 225 -1.82 -13.05 2.13
N GLY A 226 -1.04 -13.90 2.80
CA GLY A 226 0.11 -14.59 2.20
C GLY A 226 1.44 -14.03 2.67
N MET A 227 1.54 -12.73 2.88
CA MET A 227 2.71 -12.09 3.49
C MET A 227 2.79 -12.38 5.00
N GLU A 228 3.99 -12.45 5.54
CA GLU A 228 4.29 -12.52 6.97
C GLU A 228 3.36 -13.45 7.81
N GLY A 229 2.76 -14.44 7.17
CA GLY A 229 1.95 -15.45 7.84
C GLY A 229 0.50 -15.06 8.12
N THR A 230 0.03 -13.89 7.68
CA THR A 230 -1.38 -13.52 7.78
C THR A 230 -2.23 -14.46 6.93
N LYS A 231 -3.34 -14.93 7.50
CA LYS A 231 -4.25 -15.84 6.85
C LYS A 231 -5.64 -15.23 6.71
N TRP A 232 -6.25 -15.41 5.56
CA TRP A 232 -7.60 -14.98 5.28
C TRP A 232 -8.64 -15.32 6.37
N PRO A 233 -8.70 -16.54 6.96
CA PRO A 233 -9.63 -16.84 8.03
C PRO A 233 -9.48 -15.93 9.24
N ILE A 234 -8.25 -15.63 9.67
CA ILE A 234 -7.97 -14.76 10.82
C ILE A 234 -8.44 -13.34 10.53
N LEU A 235 -8.09 -12.79 9.35
CA LEU A 235 -8.51 -11.46 8.94
C LEU A 235 -10.03 -11.36 8.84
N LYS A 236 -10.68 -12.37 8.24
CA LYS A 236 -12.13 -12.42 8.14
C LYS A 236 -12.83 -12.44 9.51
N GLU A 237 -12.33 -13.24 10.46
CA GLU A 237 -12.86 -13.27 11.82
C GLU A 237 -12.63 -11.93 12.54
N ALA A 238 -11.47 -11.31 12.38
CA ALA A 238 -11.16 -10.00 12.95
C ALA A 238 -12.13 -8.93 12.45
N PHE A 239 -12.37 -8.87 11.13
CA PHE A 239 -13.35 -7.94 10.57
C PHE A 239 -14.77 -8.24 11.01
N ALA A 240 -15.19 -9.51 11.10
CA ALA A 240 -16.51 -9.88 11.59
C ALA A 240 -16.76 -9.39 13.03
N ASP A 241 -15.76 -9.52 13.92
CA ASP A 241 -15.84 -9.00 15.29
C ASP A 241 -15.91 -7.46 15.29
N MET A 242 -15.08 -6.80 14.51
CA MET A 242 -15.09 -5.33 14.40
C MET A 242 -16.40 -4.79 13.80
N GLU A 243 -16.98 -5.48 12.81
CA GLU A 243 -18.28 -5.14 12.24
C GLU A 243 -19.40 -5.27 13.28
N ALA A 244 -19.44 -6.39 14.01
CA ALA A 244 -20.45 -6.62 15.06
C ALA A 244 -20.41 -5.55 16.16
N GLU A 245 -19.23 -5.00 16.44
CA GLU A 245 -19.02 -3.94 17.43
C GLU A 245 -19.07 -2.52 16.82
N ASN A 246 -19.36 -2.41 15.51
CA ASN A 246 -19.40 -1.13 14.76
C ASN A 246 -18.10 -0.31 14.91
N ARG A 247 -16.94 -0.93 14.83
CA ARG A 247 -15.63 -0.31 15.04
C ARG A 247 -14.62 -0.55 13.91
N CYS A 248 -15.07 -1.02 12.73
CA CYS A 248 -14.18 -1.06 11.55
C CYS A 248 -13.69 0.36 11.22
N PRO A 249 -12.38 0.60 11.19
CA PRO A 249 -11.86 1.96 10.96
C PRO A 249 -11.94 2.39 9.50
N VAL A 250 -11.77 1.45 8.58
CA VAL A 250 -11.78 1.65 7.12
C VAL A 250 -12.39 0.45 6.42
N ARG A 251 -12.75 0.59 5.15
CA ARG A 251 -13.09 -0.53 4.27
C ARG A 251 -11.82 -1.12 3.68
N LEU A 252 -11.73 -2.44 3.62
CA LEU A 252 -10.56 -3.16 3.13
C LEU A 252 -10.93 -4.03 1.93
N TRP A 253 -10.25 -3.82 0.80
CA TRP A 253 -10.13 -4.77 -0.31
C TRP A 253 -8.82 -5.52 -0.13
N GLU A 254 -8.92 -6.76 0.36
CA GLU A 254 -7.76 -7.57 0.68
C GLU A 254 -7.28 -8.34 -0.53
N GLU A 255 -6.06 -8.07 -0.97
CA GLU A 255 -5.38 -8.81 -2.02
C GLU A 255 -4.73 -10.07 -1.45
N TRP A 256 -4.71 -11.13 -2.24
CA TRP A 256 -4.14 -12.41 -1.81
C TRP A 256 -2.86 -12.69 -2.59
N GLU A 257 -1.75 -12.64 -1.91
CA GLU A 257 -0.45 -12.91 -2.50
C GLU A 257 -0.32 -14.39 -2.87
N ALA A 258 -0.10 -14.65 -4.15
CA ALA A 258 0.09 -15.99 -4.68
C ALA A 258 1.28 -16.02 -5.66
N PRO A 259 2.53 -15.81 -5.15
CA PRO A 259 3.71 -15.66 -6.00
C PRO A 259 4.12 -16.94 -6.71
N ARG A 260 3.56 -18.11 -6.35
CA ARG A 260 3.89 -19.40 -6.95
C ARG A 260 2.63 -20.12 -7.43
N PRO A 261 2.72 -20.96 -8.46
CA PRO A 261 1.59 -21.78 -8.91
C PRO A 261 0.94 -22.63 -7.80
N ALA A 262 1.73 -23.10 -6.83
CA ALA A 262 1.24 -23.87 -5.69
C ALA A 262 0.33 -23.05 -4.75
N ASP A 263 0.59 -21.74 -4.61
CA ASP A 263 -0.20 -20.84 -3.77
C ASP A 263 -1.58 -20.61 -4.39
N LEU A 264 -1.67 -20.59 -5.73
CA LEU A 264 -2.95 -20.46 -6.45
C LEU A 264 -3.91 -21.62 -6.17
N GLN A 265 -3.43 -22.85 -5.89
CA GLN A 265 -4.31 -23.99 -5.59
C GLN A 265 -5.17 -23.69 -4.36
N TRP A 266 -4.56 -23.09 -3.33
CA TRP A 266 -5.32 -22.67 -2.13
C TRP A 266 -6.33 -21.57 -2.47
N VAL A 267 -5.91 -20.55 -3.22
CA VAL A 267 -6.78 -19.43 -3.64
C VAL A 267 -7.98 -19.94 -4.44
N LEU A 268 -7.74 -20.78 -5.44
CA LEU A 268 -8.78 -21.31 -6.33
C LEU A 268 -9.77 -22.24 -5.61
N ALA A 269 -9.33 -22.88 -4.51
CA ALA A 269 -10.20 -23.68 -3.65
C ALA A 269 -11.17 -22.85 -2.81
N GLN A 270 -10.95 -21.53 -2.69
CA GLN A 270 -11.86 -20.65 -1.95
C GLN A 270 -13.14 -20.39 -2.77
N PRO A 271 -14.32 -20.33 -2.12
CA PRO A 271 -15.59 -20.07 -2.82
C PRO A 271 -15.78 -18.59 -3.19
N LEU A 272 -14.88 -17.71 -2.79
CA LEU A 272 -14.98 -16.27 -2.98
C LEU A 272 -14.33 -15.80 -4.27
N ARG A 273 -14.80 -14.68 -4.81
CA ARG A 273 -14.32 -14.01 -6.01
C ARG A 273 -14.04 -12.54 -5.70
N SER A 274 -13.27 -11.88 -6.54
CA SER A 274 -12.99 -10.45 -6.39
C SER A 274 -14.27 -9.63 -6.24
N GLY A 275 -14.27 -8.70 -5.29
CA GLY A 275 -15.43 -7.87 -4.92
C GLY A 275 -16.42 -8.52 -3.96
N GLN A 276 -16.30 -9.83 -3.64
CA GLN A 276 -17.17 -10.50 -2.69
C GLN A 276 -16.67 -10.32 -1.25
N GLY A 277 -17.62 -10.26 -0.33
CA GLY A 277 -17.36 -10.08 1.10
C GLY A 277 -18.44 -9.25 1.78
N SER A 278 -18.12 -8.69 2.96
CA SER A 278 -18.99 -7.74 3.66
C SER A 278 -18.85 -6.33 3.09
N ASP A 279 -19.54 -5.35 3.69
CA ASP A 279 -19.35 -3.94 3.33
C ASP A 279 -18.00 -3.37 3.82
N TRP A 280 -17.29 -4.10 4.70
CA TRP A 280 -16.05 -3.67 5.33
C TRP A 280 -14.82 -4.47 4.89
N LEU A 281 -15.00 -5.75 4.56
CA LEU A 281 -13.93 -6.62 4.08
C LEU A 281 -14.36 -7.30 2.79
N LYS A 282 -13.65 -7.04 1.72
CA LYS A 282 -13.84 -7.65 0.41
C LYS A 282 -12.61 -8.43 -0.04
N VAL A 283 -12.82 -9.48 -0.82
CA VAL A 283 -11.74 -10.10 -1.60
C VAL A 283 -11.34 -9.11 -2.69
N GLY A 284 -10.10 -8.71 -2.69
CA GLY A 284 -9.48 -7.86 -3.72
C GLY A 284 -8.98 -8.67 -4.92
N ASN A 285 -7.74 -8.46 -5.26
CA ASN A 285 -7.06 -9.13 -6.37
C ASN A 285 -6.22 -10.31 -5.88
N ILE A 286 -5.78 -11.13 -6.83
CA ILE A 286 -4.66 -12.03 -6.62
C ILE A 286 -3.39 -11.26 -6.94
N LYS A 287 -2.50 -11.10 -5.95
CA LYS A 287 -1.25 -10.38 -6.10
C LYS A 287 -0.16 -11.31 -6.63
N LEU A 288 0.44 -10.90 -7.75
CA LEU A 288 1.63 -11.50 -8.34
C LEU A 288 2.79 -10.51 -8.24
N ILE A 289 4.03 -11.02 -8.21
CA ILE A 289 5.26 -10.22 -8.17
C ILE A 289 6.12 -10.67 -9.34
N SER A 290 6.17 -9.87 -10.41
CA SER A 290 6.83 -10.28 -11.66
C SER A 290 8.28 -9.80 -11.80
N ASP A 291 8.68 -8.77 -11.05
CA ASP A 291 10.05 -8.26 -11.04
C ASP A 291 10.40 -7.63 -9.68
N GLY A 292 11.54 -6.96 -9.62
CA GLY A 292 11.99 -6.25 -8.44
C GLY A 292 11.89 -4.73 -8.60
N SER A 293 12.86 -3.96 -8.07
CA SER A 293 12.85 -2.49 -8.03
C SER A 293 13.89 -1.85 -8.94
N LEU A 294 13.58 -0.61 -9.37
CA LEU A 294 14.52 0.20 -10.19
C LEU A 294 15.80 0.52 -9.42
N GLY A 295 15.68 0.92 -8.16
CA GLY A 295 16.82 1.28 -7.32
C GLY A 295 17.84 0.15 -7.17
N ALA A 296 17.37 -1.08 -7.01
CA ALA A 296 18.20 -2.29 -6.90
C ALA A 296 18.69 -2.84 -8.25
N ARG A 297 18.25 -2.33 -9.38
CA ARG A 297 18.46 -2.87 -10.74
C ARG A 297 17.90 -4.29 -10.90
N THR A 298 16.79 -4.56 -10.27
CA THR A 298 16.06 -5.84 -10.34
C THR A 298 14.73 -5.72 -11.05
N ALA A 299 14.23 -4.50 -11.33
CA ALA A 299 13.09 -4.29 -12.22
C ALA A 299 13.44 -4.83 -13.63
N TYR A 300 12.55 -5.67 -14.19
CA TYR A 300 12.83 -6.34 -15.46
C TYR A 300 12.53 -5.43 -16.66
N LEU A 301 13.61 -5.01 -17.35
CA LEU A 301 13.57 -4.11 -18.49
C LEU A 301 13.71 -4.87 -19.82
N ARG A 302 13.15 -4.31 -20.90
CA ARG A 302 13.36 -4.79 -22.27
C ARG A 302 14.80 -4.61 -22.75
N GLU A 303 15.50 -3.59 -22.23
CA GLU A 303 16.89 -3.27 -22.54
C GLU A 303 17.72 -3.22 -21.24
N ASP A 304 19.04 -3.37 -21.38
CA ASP A 304 19.98 -3.32 -20.27
C ASP A 304 19.88 -2.02 -19.47
N TYR A 305 20.16 -2.09 -18.18
CA TYR A 305 20.41 -0.89 -17.37
C TYR A 305 21.58 -0.10 -17.96
N SER A 306 21.43 1.22 -18.03
CA SER A 306 22.45 2.09 -18.63
C SER A 306 23.75 2.12 -17.82
N ASP A 307 23.65 1.97 -16.50
CA ASP A 307 24.79 1.96 -15.58
C ASP A 307 25.22 0.52 -15.16
N ASP A 308 24.64 -0.51 -15.80
CA ASP A 308 24.98 -1.93 -15.55
C ASP A 308 24.76 -2.77 -16.83
N PRO A 309 25.63 -2.62 -17.84
CA PRO A 309 25.51 -3.32 -19.11
C PRO A 309 25.51 -4.84 -18.96
N GLY A 310 24.58 -5.52 -19.62
CA GLY A 310 24.34 -6.95 -19.51
C GLY A 310 23.32 -7.34 -18.44
N ASN A 311 22.91 -6.39 -17.61
CA ASN A 311 21.83 -6.59 -16.62
C ASN A 311 20.52 -5.96 -17.14
N ARG A 312 19.46 -6.74 -17.20
CA ARG A 312 18.09 -6.32 -17.55
C ARG A 312 17.11 -6.47 -16.39
N GLY A 313 17.58 -6.75 -15.19
CA GLY A 313 16.76 -7.07 -14.03
C GLY A 313 16.40 -8.55 -13.96
N ILE A 314 15.36 -8.86 -13.18
CA ILE A 314 14.95 -10.23 -12.87
C ILE A 314 13.50 -10.42 -13.33
N ALA A 315 13.29 -11.25 -14.35
CA ALA A 315 11.97 -11.80 -14.65
C ALA A 315 11.68 -12.93 -13.66
N VAL A 316 10.74 -12.76 -12.75
CA VAL A 316 10.38 -13.76 -11.73
C VAL A 316 9.68 -14.95 -12.36
N TYR A 317 8.90 -14.71 -13.41
CA TYR A 317 8.18 -15.74 -14.16
C TYR A 317 8.73 -15.88 -15.58
N THR A 318 8.52 -17.06 -16.17
CA THR A 318 8.52 -17.18 -17.63
C THR A 318 7.15 -16.71 -18.16
N GLN A 319 7.09 -16.32 -19.44
CA GLN A 319 5.82 -15.92 -20.04
C GLN A 319 4.76 -17.03 -19.92
N GLU A 320 5.16 -18.29 -20.08
CA GLU A 320 4.26 -19.45 -19.98
C GLU A 320 3.68 -19.59 -18.56
N ALA A 321 4.49 -19.40 -17.53
CA ALA A 321 4.05 -19.45 -16.14
C ALA A 321 3.08 -18.30 -15.83
N MET A 322 3.40 -17.09 -16.28
CA MET A 322 2.53 -15.93 -16.15
C MET A 322 1.17 -16.15 -16.87
N ASP A 323 1.22 -16.68 -18.08
CA ASP A 323 0.00 -17.01 -18.88
C ASP A 323 -0.89 -18.00 -18.13
N GLU A 324 -0.30 -19.04 -17.55
CA GLU A 324 -1.04 -20.06 -16.80
C GLU A 324 -1.69 -19.45 -15.55
N MET A 325 -0.91 -18.73 -14.73
CA MET A 325 -1.38 -18.14 -13.48
C MET A 325 -2.52 -17.14 -13.73
N VAL A 326 -2.35 -16.23 -14.68
CA VAL A 326 -3.37 -15.23 -15.04
C VAL A 326 -4.61 -15.91 -15.61
N SER A 327 -4.44 -16.92 -16.49
CA SER A 327 -5.57 -17.65 -17.09
C SER A 327 -6.41 -18.38 -16.04
N LEU A 328 -5.79 -19.01 -15.04
CA LEU A 328 -6.47 -19.69 -13.94
C LEU A 328 -7.27 -18.72 -13.08
N CYS A 329 -6.66 -17.60 -12.67
CA CYS A 329 -7.36 -16.56 -11.90
C CYS A 329 -8.53 -15.97 -12.69
N HIS A 330 -8.30 -15.59 -13.94
CA HIS A 330 -9.31 -15.03 -14.81
C HIS A 330 -10.50 -15.98 -15.02
N ALA A 331 -10.23 -17.26 -15.31
CA ALA A 331 -11.27 -18.29 -15.46
C ALA A 331 -12.12 -18.43 -14.18
N ALA A 332 -11.50 -18.30 -13.01
CA ALA A 332 -12.16 -18.35 -11.71
C ALA A 332 -12.95 -17.06 -11.37
N GLY A 333 -12.88 -15.99 -12.15
CA GLY A 333 -13.51 -14.70 -11.84
C GLY A 333 -12.76 -13.91 -10.78
N LEU A 334 -11.44 -14.09 -10.71
CA LEU A 334 -10.53 -13.36 -9.82
C LEU A 334 -9.75 -12.34 -10.64
N GLN A 335 -9.74 -11.10 -10.19
CA GLN A 335 -8.85 -10.05 -10.72
C GLN A 335 -7.41 -10.35 -10.29
N VAL A 336 -6.46 -9.96 -11.12
CA VAL A 336 -5.02 -10.05 -10.81
C VAL A 336 -4.44 -8.65 -10.74
N ALA A 337 -3.69 -8.37 -9.68
CA ALA A 337 -2.81 -7.22 -9.53
C ALA A 337 -1.36 -7.72 -9.60
N CYS A 338 -0.61 -7.24 -10.58
CA CYS A 338 0.76 -7.70 -10.79
C CYS A 338 1.74 -6.57 -10.53
N HIS A 339 2.63 -6.75 -9.54
CA HIS A 339 3.79 -5.89 -9.38
C HIS A 339 4.63 -5.99 -10.65
N ALA A 340 4.74 -4.90 -11.36
CA ALA A 340 5.54 -4.78 -12.58
C ALA A 340 6.05 -3.34 -12.72
N ILE A 341 7.32 -3.16 -12.39
CA ILE A 341 8.03 -1.87 -12.47
C ILE A 341 8.67 -1.70 -13.84
N GLY A 342 9.39 -2.71 -14.31
CA GLY A 342 10.04 -2.68 -15.60
C GLY A 342 9.08 -2.86 -16.77
N ASP A 343 9.42 -2.26 -17.91
CA ASP A 343 8.62 -2.37 -19.13
C ASP A 343 8.57 -3.80 -19.70
N GLY A 344 9.58 -4.62 -19.43
CA GLY A 344 9.60 -6.05 -19.75
C GLY A 344 8.57 -6.82 -18.90
N ALA A 345 8.53 -6.59 -17.60
CA ALA A 345 7.58 -7.21 -16.68
C ALA A 345 6.13 -6.78 -16.98
N CYS A 346 5.92 -5.48 -17.24
CA CYS A 346 4.60 -4.97 -17.67
C CYS A 346 4.14 -5.66 -18.95
N GLU A 347 5.01 -5.84 -19.94
CA GLU A 347 4.66 -6.50 -21.20
C GLU A 347 4.30 -7.97 -21.02
N GLU A 348 5.05 -8.72 -20.21
CA GLU A 348 4.75 -10.12 -19.89
C GLU A 348 3.36 -10.26 -19.26
N PHE A 349 3.03 -9.40 -18.32
CA PHE A 349 1.72 -9.43 -17.67
C PHE A 349 0.58 -9.03 -18.64
N VAL A 350 0.75 -7.98 -19.43
CA VAL A 350 -0.23 -7.56 -20.45
C VAL A 350 -0.45 -8.66 -21.49
N ASN A 351 0.62 -9.36 -21.92
CA ASN A 351 0.52 -10.53 -22.82
C ASN A 351 -0.36 -11.63 -22.22
N ALA A 352 -0.17 -11.93 -20.93
CA ALA A 352 -0.93 -12.96 -20.24
C ALA A 352 -2.42 -12.59 -20.11
N VAL A 353 -2.72 -11.35 -19.75
CA VAL A 353 -4.08 -10.82 -19.67
C VAL A 353 -4.76 -10.86 -21.05
N GLU A 354 -4.08 -10.42 -22.11
CA GLU A 354 -4.61 -10.44 -23.47
C GLU A 354 -4.99 -11.86 -23.90
N LYS A 355 -4.13 -12.85 -23.66
CA LYS A 355 -4.42 -14.27 -23.94
C LYS A 355 -5.61 -14.78 -23.15
N ALA A 356 -5.71 -14.43 -21.86
CA ALA A 356 -6.83 -14.83 -21.02
C ALA A 356 -8.16 -14.21 -21.50
N MET A 357 -8.16 -12.90 -21.82
CA MET A 357 -9.34 -12.18 -22.32
C MET A 357 -9.80 -12.66 -23.69
N ILE A 358 -8.87 -13.02 -24.60
CA ILE A 358 -9.22 -13.60 -25.90
C ILE A 358 -9.91 -14.96 -25.73
N ARG A 359 -9.41 -15.77 -24.78
CA ARG A 359 -9.93 -17.12 -24.52
C ARG A 359 -11.28 -17.12 -23.80
N ASP A 360 -11.48 -16.20 -22.86
CA ASP A 360 -12.67 -16.12 -22.00
C ASP A 360 -12.98 -14.64 -21.69
N PRO A 361 -13.72 -13.93 -22.57
CA PRO A 361 -14.02 -12.52 -22.37
C PRO A 361 -14.85 -12.29 -21.10
N LYS A 362 -14.27 -11.64 -20.10
CA LYS A 362 -14.91 -11.25 -18.83
C LYS A 362 -14.54 -9.81 -18.49
N PRO A 363 -15.47 -9.03 -17.92
CA PRO A 363 -15.19 -7.64 -17.53
C PRO A 363 -14.42 -7.57 -16.20
N LEU A 364 -13.23 -8.19 -16.15
CA LEU A 364 -12.35 -8.13 -14.99
C LEU A 364 -11.28 -7.07 -15.23
N CYS A 365 -11.16 -6.13 -14.31
CA CYS A 365 -10.13 -5.10 -14.34
C CYS A 365 -8.83 -5.63 -13.73
N HIS A 366 -8.03 -6.37 -14.51
CA HIS A 366 -6.66 -6.72 -14.09
C HIS A 366 -5.81 -5.47 -14.01
N ARG A 367 -4.84 -5.41 -13.08
CA ARG A 367 -4.09 -4.19 -12.77
C ARG A 367 -2.59 -4.40 -12.82
N VAL A 368 -1.88 -3.44 -13.41
CA VAL A 368 -0.43 -3.31 -13.24
C VAL A 368 -0.18 -2.46 -11.99
N VAL A 369 0.48 -3.02 -10.99
CA VAL A 369 0.92 -2.27 -9.81
C VAL A 369 2.26 -1.62 -10.12
N HIS A 370 2.43 -0.38 -9.73
CA HIS A 370 3.52 0.55 -10.01
C HIS A 370 3.51 1.09 -11.44
N CYS A 371 3.56 0.24 -12.47
CA CYS A 371 3.51 0.69 -13.87
C CYS A 371 4.47 1.87 -14.15
N GLN A 372 5.73 1.74 -13.67
CA GLN A 372 6.70 2.84 -13.72
C GLN A 372 7.24 3.07 -15.12
N PHE A 373 7.41 2.00 -15.89
CA PHE A 373 7.92 2.06 -17.27
C PHE A 373 6.97 1.38 -18.24
N GLY A 374 6.91 1.94 -19.45
CA GLY A 374 6.20 1.38 -20.57
C GLY A 374 6.27 2.32 -21.76
N ASP A 375 5.69 1.92 -22.86
CA ASP A 375 5.51 2.74 -24.04
C ASP A 375 4.03 2.92 -24.40
N GLU A 376 3.75 3.87 -25.29
CA GLU A 376 2.38 4.16 -25.71
C GLU A 376 1.68 2.95 -26.35
N ALA A 377 2.44 2.06 -27.03
CA ALA A 377 1.87 0.86 -27.65
C ALA A 377 1.36 -0.12 -26.58
N LEU A 378 2.13 -0.30 -25.50
CA LEU A 378 1.74 -1.11 -24.34
C LEU A 378 0.53 -0.52 -23.64
N TYR A 379 0.52 0.80 -23.41
CA TYR A 379 -0.59 1.49 -22.74
C TYR A 379 -1.90 1.44 -23.57
N ARG A 380 -1.82 1.51 -24.89
CA ARG A 380 -2.97 1.31 -25.78
C ARG A 380 -3.55 -0.11 -25.67
N ARG A 381 -2.70 -1.11 -25.49
CA ARG A 381 -3.14 -2.50 -25.24
C ARG A 381 -3.84 -2.61 -23.89
N MET A 382 -3.26 -2.03 -22.83
CA MET A 382 -3.91 -1.99 -21.51
C MET A 382 -5.31 -1.37 -21.58
N ALA A 383 -5.45 -0.21 -22.24
CA ALA A 383 -6.72 0.46 -22.42
C ALA A 383 -7.73 -0.40 -23.20
N ALA A 384 -7.30 -1.03 -24.30
CA ALA A 384 -8.15 -1.90 -25.13
C ALA A 384 -8.63 -3.16 -24.38
N LEU A 385 -7.84 -3.65 -23.42
CA LEU A 385 -8.17 -4.79 -22.57
C LEU A 385 -8.98 -4.40 -21.33
N GLY A 386 -9.25 -3.11 -21.11
CA GLY A 386 -9.92 -2.63 -19.90
C GLY A 386 -9.10 -2.85 -18.62
N MET A 387 -7.78 -2.92 -18.75
CA MET A 387 -6.87 -3.00 -17.60
C MET A 387 -6.78 -1.66 -16.89
N GLY A 388 -6.42 -1.73 -15.61
CA GLY A 388 -6.08 -0.57 -14.80
C GLY A 388 -4.64 -0.57 -14.33
N ALA A 389 -4.26 0.47 -13.58
CA ALA A 389 -2.99 0.51 -12.87
C ALA A 389 -3.15 1.16 -11.50
N ASP A 390 -2.42 0.62 -10.52
CA ASP A 390 -2.22 1.21 -9.20
C ASP A 390 -0.86 1.90 -9.20
N ILE A 391 -0.87 3.23 -9.17
CA ILE A 391 0.34 4.05 -9.28
C ILE A 391 0.70 4.70 -7.95
N GLN A 392 1.98 4.98 -7.72
CA GLN A 392 2.46 5.62 -6.51
C GLN A 392 3.03 7.02 -6.83
N PRO A 393 2.21 8.09 -6.72
CA PRO A 393 2.70 9.42 -7.03
C PRO A 393 3.87 9.87 -6.14
N ALA A 394 3.90 9.43 -4.89
CA ALA A 394 4.97 9.72 -3.94
C ALA A 394 6.34 9.13 -4.34
N PHE A 395 6.39 8.14 -5.25
CA PHE A 395 7.65 7.56 -5.73
C PHE A 395 8.44 8.51 -6.65
N VAL A 396 7.78 9.48 -7.29
CA VAL A 396 8.47 10.38 -8.23
C VAL A 396 9.61 11.13 -7.56
N PRO A 397 9.44 11.84 -6.42
CA PRO A 397 10.56 12.54 -5.79
C PRO A 397 11.65 11.61 -5.25
N SER A 398 11.34 10.34 -4.98
CA SER A 398 12.32 9.34 -4.55
C SER A 398 13.12 8.79 -5.72
N ASP A 399 12.49 8.53 -6.86
CA ASP A 399 13.08 7.82 -8.01
C ASP A 399 13.62 8.74 -9.10
N ALA A 400 13.03 9.91 -9.34
CA ALA A 400 13.45 10.81 -10.42
C ALA A 400 14.96 11.12 -10.41
N PRO A 401 15.64 11.28 -9.26
CA PRO A 401 17.09 11.46 -9.23
C PRO A 401 17.89 10.27 -9.76
N LEU A 402 17.33 9.05 -9.66
CA LEU A 402 18.00 7.80 -10.05
C LEU A 402 17.79 7.46 -11.52
N LEU A 403 16.66 7.85 -12.11
CA LEU A 403 16.22 7.46 -13.44
C LEU A 403 17.27 7.66 -14.54
N PRO A 404 17.91 8.84 -14.67
CA PRO A 404 18.89 9.05 -15.74
C PRO A 404 20.09 8.09 -15.68
N SER A 405 20.53 7.70 -14.49
CA SER A 405 21.62 6.75 -14.32
C SER A 405 21.18 5.32 -14.65
N ARG A 406 19.98 4.92 -14.20
CA ARG A 406 19.45 3.55 -14.34
C ARG A 406 19.08 3.21 -15.77
N VAL A 407 18.35 4.09 -16.45
CA VAL A 407 17.77 3.79 -17.77
C VAL A 407 18.23 4.73 -18.87
N GLY A 408 19.09 5.72 -18.55
CA GLY A 408 19.51 6.76 -19.49
C GLY A 408 18.44 7.84 -19.71
N ALA A 409 18.89 9.01 -20.18
CA ALA A 409 18.04 10.20 -20.28
C ALA A 409 16.82 10.03 -21.21
N GLU A 410 16.95 9.25 -22.29
CA GLU A 410 15.84 9.07 -23.25
C GLU A 410 14.76 8.14 -22.71
N ARG A 411 15.12 6.98 -22.13
CA ARG A 411 14.15 6.07 -21.52
C ARG A 411 13.51 6.66 -20.26
N ALA A 412 14.24 7.49 -19.51
CA ALA A 412 13.68 8.19 -18.36
C ALA A 412 12.46 9.05 -18.70
N LYS A 413 12.33 9.52 -19.95
CA LYS A 413 11.19 10.31 -20.44
C LYS A 413 9.88 9.50 -20.55
N THR A 414 9.96 8.17 -20.57
CA THR A 414 8.78 7.29 -20.65
C THR A 414 8.33 6.75 -19.27
N SER A 415 9.02 7.17 -18.20
CA SER A 415 8.69 6.75 -16.84
C SER A 415 7.53 7.55 -16.26
N TYR A 416 6.73 6.90 -15.39
CA TYR A 416 5.62 7.56 -14.71
C TYR A 416 4.69 8.34 -15.64
N ALA A 417 4.32 7.73 -16.77
CA ALA A 417 3.58 8.37 -17.85
C ALA A 417 2.06 8.42 -17.59
N TRP A 418 1.67 8.92 -16.43
CA TRP A 418 0.29 8.85 -15.92
C TRP A 418 -0.71 9.64 -16.77
N LYS A 419 -0.30 10.84 -17.24
CA LYS A 419 -1.17 11.62 -18.13
C LYS A 419 -1.43 10.87 -19.44
N THR A 420 -0.41 10.24 -19.98
CA THR A 420 -0.54 9.39 -21.18
C THR A 420 -1.49 8.22 -20.93
N LEU A 421 -1.36 7.51 -19.80
CA LEU A 421 -2.26 6.41 -19.43
C LEU A 421 -3.72 6.87 -19.32
N LEU A 422 -3.97 7.98 -18.62
CA LEU A 422 -5.32 8.56 -18.49
C LEU A 422 -5.92 8.98 -19.83
N ASP A 423 -5.14 9.66 -20.67
CA ASP A 423 -5.58 10.13 -21.99
C ASP A 423 -5.92 8.97 -22.95
N LEU A 424 -5.30 7.82 -22.74
CA LEU A 424 -5.62 6.58 -23.45
C LEU A 424 -6.81 5.82 -22.86
N GLY A 425 -7.32 6.23 -21.70
CA GLY A 425 -8.49 5.65 -21.04
C GLY A 425 -8.18 4.52 -20.06
N VAL A 426 -6.92 4.33 -19.66
CA VAL A 426 -6.57 3.40 -18.58
C VAL A 426 -7.07 3.96 -17.25
N VAL A 427 -7.73 3.13 -16.47
CA VAL A 427 -8.21 3.50 -15.13
C VAL A 427 -7.03 3.49 -14.16
N LEU A 428 -6.79 4.61 -13.47
CA LEU A 428 -5.72 4.71 -12.49
C LEU A 428 -6.26 4.84 -11.07
N GLY A 429 -5.61 4.16 -10.14
CA GLY A 429 -5.70 4.40 -8.69
C GLY A 429 -4.38 4.91 -8.15
N GLY A 430 -4.44 5.82 -7.18
CA GLY A 430 -3.29 6.31 -6.45
C GLY A 430 -3.12 5.55 -5.13
N GLY A 431 -1.94 5.04 -4.87
CA GLY A 431 -1.57 4.35 -3.65
C GLY A 431 -0.27 4.90 -3.06
N SER A 432 -0.01 4.58 -1.81
CA SER A 432 1.23 4.93 -1.12
C SER A 432 2.28 3.83 -1.17
N ASP A 433 1.83 2.58 -1.27
CA ASP A 433 2.68 1.40 -1.05
C ASP A 433 3.29 1.40 0.38
N THR A 434 2.58 2.07 1.34
CA THR A 434 3.09 2.15 2.72
C THR A 434 3.28 0.74 3.31
N PRO A 435 4.40 0.44 3.97
CA PRO A 435 5.37 1.38 4.57
C PRO A 435 6.53 1.84 3.68
N VAL A 436 6.46 1.65 2.35
CA VAL A 436 7.52 2.12 1.42
C VAL A 436 7.54 3.65 1.36
N GLU A 437 6.38 4.28 1.20
CA GLU A 437 6.20 5.73 1.28
C GLU A 437 5.11 6.08 2.30
N ASP A 438 5.00 7.37 2.63
CA ASP A 438 4.02 7.86 3.61
C ASP A 438 2.57 7.71 3.09
N LEU A 439 1.66 7.35 4.00
CA LEU A 439 0.24 7.07 3.73
C LEU A 439 -0.66 8.30 3.45
N PHE A 440 -0.09 9.48 3.19
CA PHE A 440 -0.85 10.73 3.08
C PHE A 440 -1.36 11.01 1.64
N PRO A 441 -2.68 10.87 1.33
CA PRO A 441 -3.21 11.12 -0.02
C PRO A 441 -2.94 12.53 -0.54
N LEU A 442 -2.95 13.55 0.31
CA LEU A 442 -2.66 14.93 -0.10
C LEU A 442 -1.20 15.10 -0.56
N TRP A 443 -0.25 14.33 -0.01
CA TRP A 443 1.11 14.26 -0.52
C TRP A 443 1.15 13.58 -1.90
N GLY A 444 0.46 12.46 -2.07
CA GLY A 444 0.34 11.80 -3.37
C GLY A 444 -0.32 12.68 -4.43
N ILE A 445 -1.41 13.38 -4.09
CA ILE A 445 -2.07 14.36 -4.98
C ILE A 445 -1.10 15.48 -5.34
N HIS A 446 -0.37 16.03 -4.36
CA HIS A 446 0.66 17.04 -4.59
C HIS A 446 1.73 16.54 -5.57
N CYS A 447 2.24 15.32 -5.39
CA CYS A 447 3.22 14.72 -6.28
C CYS A 447 2.67 14.48 -7.69
N ALA A 448 1.42 14.07 -7.84
CA ALA A 448 0.79 13.88 -9.13
C ALA A 448 0.63 15.20 -9.92
N VAL A 449 0.33 16.30 -9.22
CA VAL A 449 0.11 17.63 -9.82
C VAL A 449 1.43 18.38 -10.07
N ASN A 450 2.36 18.37 -9.11
CA ASN A 450 3.58 19.17 -9.16
C ASN A 450 4.80 18.40 -9.67
N ARG A 451 4.82 17.06 -9.53
CA ARG A 451 5.91 16.16 -9.96
C ARG A 451 7.29 16.63 -9.52
N PRO A 452 7.55 16.85 -8.24
CA PRO A 452 8.83 17.36 -7.77
C PRO A 452 9.97 16.41 -8.15
N ALA A 453 11.10 16.96 -8.61
CA ALA A 453 12.27 16.19 -9.04
C ALA A 453 12.98 15.47 -7.87
N SER A 454 12.78 15.92 -6.63
CA SER A 454 13.18 15.21 -5.42
C SER A 454 12.43 15.78 -4.20
N HIS A 455 12.61 15.18 -3.02
CA HIS A 455 12.04 15.71 -1.77
C HIS A 455 12.55 17.12 -1.40
N THR A 456 13.63 17.57 -1.99
CA THR A 456 14.25 18.89 -1.74
C THR A 456 14.28 19.79 -2.97
N ASP A 457 13.88 19.28 -4.14
CA ASP A 457 13.85 20.03 -5.40
C ASP A 457 12.43 19.97 -6.01
N ASN A 458 11.74 21.10 -5.95
CA ASN A 458 10.39 21.25 -6.50
C ASN A 458 10.37 21.52 -8.02
N THR A 459 11.51 21.45 -8.72
CA THR A 459 11.52 21.52 -10.19
C THR A 459 10.67 20.36 -10.74
N PRO A 460 9.71 20.62 -11.64
CA PRO A 460 8.86 19.54 -12.16
C PRO A 460 9.66 18.51 -12.98
N PHE A 461 9.55 17.24 -12.61
CA PHE A 461 10.03 16.11 -13.39
C PHE A 461 8.99 15.68 -14.42
N LEU A 462 9.32 15.72 -15.72
CA LEU A 462 8.40 15.43 -16.84
C LEU A 462 7.05 16.19 -16.68
N PRO A 463 7.06 17.53 -16.77
CA PRO A 463 5.87 18.35 -16.50
C PRO A 463 4.70 18.06 -17.45
N GLU A 464 4.94 17.48 -18.62
CA GLU A 464 3.93 17.03 -19.57
C GLU A 464 3.12 15.82 -19.06
N GLN A 465 3.60 15.14 -18.04
CA GLN A 465 2.92 14.03 -17.36
C GLN A 465 2.23 14.47 -16.06
N ALA A 466 2.26 15.77 -15.75
CA ALA A 466 1.54 16.31 -14.59
C ALA A 466 0.02 16.21 -14.78
N LEU A 467 -0.68 15.85 -13.72
CA LEU A 467 -2.13 15.76 -13.71
C LEU A 467 -2.75 17.09 -13.29
N THR A 468 -3.98 17.35 -13.72
CA THR A 468 -4.79 18.39 -13.12
C THR A 468 -5.16 18.01 -11.67
N VAL A 469 -5.60 18.97 -10.87
CA VAL A 469 -6.03 18.67 -9.48
C VAL A 469 -7.23 17.72 -9.49
N GLU A 470 -8.16 17.87 -10.44
CA GLU A 470 -9.31 16.98 -10.60
C GLU A 470 -8.89 15.54 -10.93
N GLU A 471 -7.96 15.36 -11.86
CA GLU A 471 -7.40 14.06 -12.21
C GLU A 471 -6.67 13.43 -11.02
N ALA A 472 -5.89 14.23 -10.28
CA ALA A 472 -5.15 13.75 -9.11
C ALA A 472 -6.08 13.38 -7.93
N VAL A 473 -7.15 14.15 -7.67
CA VAL A 473 -8.18 13.78 -6.68
C VAL A 473 -8.92 12.51 -7.12
N ALA A 474 -9.17 12.35 -8.41
CA ALA A 474 -9.79 11.13 -8.93
C ALA A 474 -8.94 9.88 -8.70
N LEU A 475 -7.60 9.97 -8.65
CA LEU A 475 -6.71 8.86 -8.29
C LEU A 475 -7.02 8.28 -6.89
N TYR A 476 -7.49 9.11 -5.97
CA TYR A 476 -7.78 8.73 -4.59
C TYR A 476 -9.28 8.64 -4.26
N THR A 477 -10.14 8.74 -5.27
CA THR A 477 -11.61 8.69 -5.10
C THR A 477 -12.26 7.77 -6.13
N THR A 478 -12.58 8.29 -7.32
CA THR A 478 -13.31 7.55 -8.37
C THR A 478 -12.47 6.48 -9.05
N GLY A 479 -11.16 6.66 -9.15
CA GLY A 479 -10.24 5.69 -9.74
C GLY A 479 -10.23 4.36 -9.00
N PRO A 480 -9.87 4.31 -7.71
CA PRO A 480 -9.89 3.08 -6.91
C PRO A 480 -11.26 2.41 -6.86
N ALA A 481 -12.35 3.19 -6.76
CA ALA A 481 -13.71 2.65 -6.79
C ALA A 481 -13.99 1.88 -8.10
N ARG A 482 -13.57 2.43 -9.26
CA ARG A 482 -13.68 1.76 -10.56
C ARG A 482 -12.78 0.54 -10.67
N LEU A 483 -11.55 0.61 -10.18
CA LEU A 483 -10.62 -0.52 -10.14
C LEU A 483 -11.20 -1.70 -9.36
N ALA A 484 -11.89 -1.42 -8.25
CA ALA A 484 -12.52 -2.44 -7.41
C ALA A 484 -13.90 -2.89 -7.89
N GLY A 485 -14.48 -2.26 -8.94
CA GLY A 485 -15.87 -2.48 -9.34
C GLY A 485 -16.89 -2.04 -8.29
N ALA A 486 -16.51 -1.03 -7.47
CA ALA A 486 -17.30 -0.53 -6.34
C ALA A 486 -17.91 0.86 -6.61
N GLU A 487 -17.91 1.33 -7.85
CA GLU A 487 -18.39 2.66 -8.25
C GLU A 487 -19.88 2.90 -7.99
N GLN A 488 -20.65 1.85 -7.76
CA GLN A 488 -22.05 1.98 -7.37
C GLN A 488 -22.22 2.40 -5.91
N ASP A 489 -21.22 2.12 -5.06
CA ASP A 489 -21.26 2.35 -3.62
C ASP A 489 -20.28 3.43 -3.14
N LEU A 490 -19.18 3.67 -3.88
CA LEU A 490 -18.04 4.50 -3.46
C LEU A 490 -17.59 5.47 -4.55
N GLY A 491 -16.62 6.31 -4.22
CA GLY A 491 -15.89 7.18 -5.15
C GLY A 491 -16.57 8.51 -5.47
N THR A 492 -17.86 8.67 -5.21
CA THR A 492 -18.61 9.93 -5.39
C THR A 492 -19.59 10.16 -4.26
N LEU A 493 -20.00 11.44 -4.05
CA LEU A 493 -20.99 11.81 -3.04
C LEU A 493 -22.39 11.94 -3.69
N GLU A 494 -23.01 10.81 -3.99
CA GLU A 494 -24.34 10.72 -4.59
C GLU A 494 -25.31 9.97 -3.70
N ALA A 495 -26.60 10.29 -3.81
CA ALA A 495 -27.64 9.60 -3.03
C ALA A 495 -27.60 8.08 -3.27
N GLY A 496 -27.69 7.31 -2.20
CA GLY A 496 -27.63 5.85 -2.18
C GLY A 496 -26.23 5.28 -1.89
N LYS A 497 -25.16 6.04 -2.14
CA LYS A 497 -23.77 5.61 -1.87
C LYS A 497 -23.43 5.70 -0.39
N TRP A 498 -22.36 5.05 0.03
CA TRP A 498 -21.86 5.16 1.40
C TRP A 498 -21.50 6.60 1.73
N ALA A 499 -21.80 7.01 2.94
CA ALA A 499 -21.36 8.28 3.48
C ALA A 499 -19.90 8.16 3.98
N ASP A 500 -19.02 7.95 3.01
CA ASP A 500 -17.58 7.95 3.17
C ASP A 500 -17.08 9.28 2.60
N LEU A 501 -16.61 10.17 3.48
CA LEU A 501 -16.24 11.54 3.09
C LEU A 501 -15.07 12.08 3.91
N VAL A 502 -14.36 13.03 3.33
CA VAL A 502 -13.33 13.81 3.99
C VAL A 502 -13.66 15.30 3.89
N VAL A 503 -13.47 16.02 4.99
CA VAL A 503 -13.57 17.49 5.04
C VAL A 503 -12.17 18.06 5.14
N LEU A 504 -11.83 18.94 4.20
CA LEU A 504 -10.58 19.69 4.14
C LEU A 504 -10.81 21.11 4.64
N ASP A 505 -9.87 21.69 5.37
CA ASP A 505 -9.98 23.09 5.83
C ASP A 505 -10.00 24.10 4.70
N GLN A 506 -9.46 23.77 3.53
CA GLN A 506 -9.41 24.63 2.36
C GLN A 506 -9.88 23.87 1.11
N ASP A 507 -10.40 24.61 0.13
CA ASP A 507 -10.82 24.00 -1.14
C ASP A 507 -9.60 23.69 -2.01
N ILE A 508 -9.30 22.38 -2.15
CA ILE A 508 -8.15 21.83 -2.87
C ILE A 508 -8.09 22.31 -4.34
N PHE A 509 -9.24 22.65 -4.95
CA PHE A 509 -9.31 23.10 -6.34
C PHE A 509 -9.01 24.59 -6.51
N THR A 510 -8.92 25.35 -5.41
CA THR A 510 -8.71 26.80 -5.45
C THR A 510 -7.41 27.26 -4.81
N VAL A 511 -6.78 26.45 -3.97
CA VAL A 511 -5.48 26.77 -3.36
C VAL A 511 -4.35 26.71 -4.38
N PRO A 512 -3.22 27.41 -4.14
CA PRO A 512 -2.01 27.19 -4.91
C PRO A 512 -1.59 25.71 -4.86
N LYS A 513 -1.30 25.10 -6.01
CA LYS A 513 -1.02 23.66 -6.12
C LYS A 513 0.17 23.20 -5.26
N GLU A 514 1.10 24.10 -4.97
CA GLU A 514 2.27 23.85 -4.12
C GLU A 514 1.89 23.62 -2.64
N THR A 515 0.72 24.11 -2.21
CA THR A 515 0.22 24.02 -0.82
C THR A 515 -0.74 22.85 -0.59
N ILE A 516 -1.08 22.08 -1.61
CA ILE A 516 -2.04 20.96 -1.51
C ILE A 516 -1.67 20.01 -0.37
N LYS A 517 -0.40 19.64 -0.26
CA LYS A 517 0.11 18.72 0.77
C LYS A 517 -0.04 19.23 2.21
N ASP A 518 -0.23 20.54 2.38
CA ASP A 518 -0.27 21.21 3.68
C ASP A 518 -1.72 21.49 4.14
N ILE A 519 -2.74 21.10 3.35
CA ILE A 519 -4.15 21.31 3.70
C ILE A 519 -4.52 20.38 4.88
N PRO A 520 -4.99 20.92 6.01
CA PRO A 520 -5.40 20.08 7.13
C PRO A 520 -6.66 19.28 6.81
N ILE A 521 -6.69 18.03 7.27
CA ILE A 521 -7.91 17.23 7.33
C ILE A 521 -8.72 17.70 8.55
N ALA A 522 -9.92 18.19 8.32
CA ALA A 522 -10.78 18.70 9.38
C ALA A 522 -11.71 17.61 9.96
N LEU A 523 -12.19 16.69 9.12
CA LEU A 523 -13.04 15.58 9.54
C LEU A 523 -12.96 14.45 8.52
N THR A 524 -13.02 13.21 9.01
CA THR A 524 -13.21 12.01 8.18
C THR A 524 -14.41 11.23 8.68
N MET A 525 -15.27 10.80 7.77
CA MET A 525 -16.43 9.96 8.05
C MET A 525 -16.40 8.70 7.19
N VAL A 526 -16.60 7.55 7.81
CA VAL A 526 -16.71 6.25 7.13
C VAL A 526 -18.01 5.56 7.53
N GLY A 527 -18.80 5.15 6.55
CA GLY A 527 -20.11 4.51 6.79
C GLY A 527 -21.06 5.36 7.64
N GLY A 528 -21.03 6.69 7.50
CA GLY A 528 -21.85 7.62 8.29
C GLY A 528 -21.34 7.87 9.72
N ARG A 529 -20.21 7.27 10.12
CA ARG A 529 -19.58 7.45 11.44
C ARG A 529 -18.35 8.33 11.29
N VAL A 530 -18.25 9.38 12.12
CA VAL A 530 -17.04 10.20 12.21
C VAL A 530 -15.91 9.35 12.80
N SER A 531 -14.87 9.11 12.03
CA SER A 531 -13.67 8.36 12.41
C SER A 531 -12.52 9.27 12.86
N PHE A 532 -12.50 10.52 12.39
CA PHE A 532 -11.56 11.55 12.80
C PHE A 532 -12.25 12.91 12.85
N ALA A 533 -11.95 13.70 13.88
CA ALA A 533 -12.36 15.10 14.01
C ALA A 533 -11.13 15.93 14.45
N GLY A 534 -10.71 16.85 13.61
CA GLY A 534 -9.70 17.86 13.95
C GLY A 534 -10.27 18.95 14.86
N GLU A 535 -9.43 19.90 15.26
CA GLU A 535 -9.79 20.95 16.23
C GLU A 535 -11.07 21.71 15.90
N ALA A 536 -11.37 21.87 14.60
CA ALA A 536 -12.55 22.59 14.14
C ALA A 536 -13.88 21.87 14.45
N PHE A 537 -13.86 20.56 14.68
CA PHE A 537 -15.04 19.70 14.91
C PHE A 537 -14.91 18.83 16.19
N ALA A 538 -13.82 19.01 16.98
CA ALA A 538 -13.56 18.31 18.23
C ALA A 538 -14.50 18.71 19.38
#